data_2257f26bae1ad4b0f7fd5f114d9c905a
#
_entry.id   2257f26bae1ad4b0f7fd5f114d9c905a
#
_cell.length_a   1.000
_cell.length_b   1.000
_cell.length_c   1.000
_cell.angle_alpha   90.00
_cell.angle_beta   90.00
_cell.angle_gamma   90.00
#
_symmetry.space_group_name_H-M   'P 1'
#
loop_
_entity.id
_entity.type
_entity.pdbx_description
1 polymer ?
#
loop_
_entity_poly.entity_id
_entity_poly.type
_entity_poly.pdbx_seq_one_letter_code
_entity_poly.pdbx_strand_id
1 'polypeptide(L)'
;SMHRTSDGVSDERRAGNYYRIVDGDRLLWGGDITAFGELHPQHIARKMSQDLAGVYPQLADHQGEIPVEYSWSGLMGYARHLMPEIGPLDEGLWACTSFGGHGANTAPIGGRLVAEAICSESERWNLFNAYGFPWNGGPLGPYAVESVYRKMQLGDQWRAFRSRF
;
A
#
# COMPACT_ATOMS: atom_id res chain seq x y z
N SER A 1 -20.27 6.11 -19.51
CA SER A 1 -18.88 6.03 -19.07
C SER A 1 -18.86 5.99 -17.55
N MET A 2 -18.24 5.01 -16.99
CA MET A 2 -18.18 4.78 -15.54
C MET A 2 -17.29 5.77 -14.79
N HIS A 3 -16.26 6.23 -15.41
CA HIS A 3 -15.34 7.22 -14.88
C HIS A 3 -15.12 8.30 -15.92
N ARG A 4 -15.38 9.55 -15.55
CA ARG A 4 -15.16 10.71 -16.41
C ARG A 4 -13.87 11.48 -16.09
N THR A 5 -13.10 10.99 -15.12
CA THR A 5 -11.87 11.65 -14.67
C THR A 5 -10.69 10.66 -14.74
N SER A 6 -9.51 11.19 -15.03
CA SER A 6 -8.23 10.48 -14.90
C SER A 6 -7.69 10.48 -13.47
N ASP A 7 -8.43 11.07 -12.52
CA ASP A 7 -8.01 11.15 -11.13
C ASP A 7 -7.98 9.77 -10.48
N GLY A 8 -7.14 9.63 -9.46
CA GLY A 8 -7.16 8.46 -8.60
C GLY A 8 -8.35 8.53 -7.64
N VAL A 9 -9.00 7.42 -7.46
CA VAL A 9 -10.11 7.25 -6.50
C VAL A 9 -9.69 6.24 -5.46
N SER A 10 -10.04 6.49 -4.20
CA SER A 10 -9.92 5.50 -3.14
C SER A 10 -11.22 5.44 -2.35
N ASP A 11 -11.53 4.28 -1.82
CA ASP A 11 -12.64 4.15 -0.89
C ASP A 11 -12.21 4.58 0.54
N GLU A 12 -13.18 4.70 1.45
CA GLU A 12 -12.95 5.14 2.82
C GLU A 12 -12.53 4.02 3.79
N ARG A 13 -12.39 2.78 3.30
CA ARG A 13 -11.94 1.65 4.10
C ARG A 13 -10.48 1.81 4.47
N ARG A 14 -10.06 1.33 5.62
CA ARG A 14 -8.67 1.44 6.10
C ARG A 14 -7.69 0.58 5.31
N ALA A 15 -8.14 -0.56 4.81
CA ALA A 15 -7.44 -1.41 3.87
C ALA A 15 -8.28 -1.51 2.59
N GLY A 16 -8.60 -0.34 2.03
CA GLY A 16 -9.55 -0.18 0.96
C GLY A 16 -8.96 -0.33 -0.43
N ASN A 17 -9.86 -0.22 -1.39
CA ASN A 17 -9.48 -0.24 -2.80
C ASN A 17 -9.11 1.17 -3.27
N TYR A 18 -8.18 1.23 -4.19
CA TYR A 18 -7.84 2.43 -4.94
C TYR A 18 -7.78 2.10 -6.42
N TYR A 19 -8.19 3.02 -7.26
CA TYR A 19 -8.24 2.76 -8.70
C TYR A 19 -8.20 4.04 -9.53
N ARG A 20 -7.80 3.89 -10.76
CA ARG A 20 -7.80 4.98 -11.75
C ARG A 20 -7.82 4.40 -13.16
N ILE A 21 -8.24 5.22 -14.13
CA ILE A 21 -8.08 4.91 -15.53
C ILE A 21 -6.67 5.28 -15.97
N VAL A 22 -6.01 4.37 -16.68
CA VAL A 22 -4.70 4.56 -17.32
C VAL A 22 -4.82 4.27 -18.80
N ASP A 23 -4.01 4.91 -19.62
CA ASP A 23 -3.96 4.74 -21.07
C ASP A 23 -5.33 4.92 -21.79
N GLY A 24 -6.26 5.61 -21.14
CA GLY A 24 -7.57 5.97 -21.69
C GLY A 24 -8.67 4.92 -21.50
N ASP A 25 -8.37 3.63 -21.48
CA ASP A 25 -9.36 2.54 -21.46
C ASP A 25 -9.04 1.41 -20.47
N ARG A 26 -7.89 1.43 -19.83
CA ARG A 26 -7.48 0.44 -18.84
C ARG A 26 -7.80 0.90 -17.43
N LEU A 27 -8.37 0.03 -16.63
CA LEU A 27 -8.60 0.28 -15.21
C LEU A 27 -7.48 -0.37 -14.39
N LEU A 28 -6.70 0.47 -13.72
CA LEU A 28 -5.79 0.04 -12.66
C LEU A 28 -6.59 -0.08 -11.37
N TRP A 29 -6.61 -1.26 -10.76
CA TRP A 29 -7.30 -1.53 -9.52
C TRP A 29 -6.34 -2.13 -8.50
N GLY A 30 -6.26 -1.56 -7.31
CA GLY A 30 -5.43 -2.04 -6.22
C GLY A 30 -6.21 -2.11 -4.92
N GLY A 31 -5.80 -3.01 -4.07
CA GLY A 31 -6.40 -3.24 -2.77
C GLY A 31 -5.80 -4.47 -2.12
N ASP A 32 -6.43 -4.92 -1.07
CA ASP A 32 -6.03 -6.02 -0.22
C ASP A 32 -4.62 -5.85 0.38
N ILE A 33 -4.47 -6.26 1.60
CA ILE A 33 -3.19 -6.18 2.31
C ILE A 33 -3.05 -7.42 3.17
N THR A 34 -1.88 -8.03 3.15
CA THR A 34 -1.49 -9.09 4.07
C THR A 34 -0.05 -8.89 4.54
N ALA A 35 0.23 -9.31 5.75
CA ALA A 35 1.59 -9.35 6.28
C ALA A 35 2.34 -10.65 5.93
N PHE A 36 1.70 -11.59 5.23
CA PHE A 36 2.26 -12.90 4.91
C PHE A 36 2.53 -13.05 3.42
N GLY A 37 3.74 -12.70 3.03
CA GLY A 37 4.34 -13.03 1.75
C GLY A 37 3.63 -12.47 0.52
N GLU A 38 4.11 -12.88 -0.63
CA GLU A 38 3.52 -12.53 -1.93
C GLU A 38 2.44 -13.55 -2.30
N LEU A 39 1.30 -13.04 -2.75
CA LEU A 39 0.23 -13.88 -3.28
C LEU A 39 0.53 -14.23 -4.74
N HIS A 40 0.14 -15.45 -5.15
CA HIS A 40 0.26 -15.86 -6.54
C HIS A 40 -0.58 -14.93 -7.46
N PRO A 41 -0.04 -14.46 -8.60
CA PRO A 41 -0.74 -13.49 -9.47
C PRO A 41 -2.16 -13.92 -9.86
N GLN A 42 -2.41 -15.18 -10.16
CA GLN A 42 -3.75 -15.67 -10.50
C GLN A 42 -4.74 -15.56 -9.32
N HIS A 43 -4.27 -15.72 -8.08
CA HIS A 43 -5.12 -15.53 -6.91
C HIS A 43 -5.48 -14.05 -6.73
N ILE A 44 -4.50 -13.17 -6.93
CA ILE A 44 -4.71 -11.71 -6.90
C ILE A 44 -5.71 -11.30 -7.99
N ALA A 45 -5.49 -11.75 -9.22
CA ALA A 45 -6.38 -11.46 -10.34
C ALA A 45 -7.83 -11.81 -10.03
N ARG A 46 -8.07 -13.04 -9.55
CA ARG A 46 -9.43 -13.49 -9.21
C ARG A 46 -10.05 -12.64 -8.11
N LYS A 47 -9.30 -12.39 -7.03
CA LYS A 47 -9.80 -11.61 -5.90
C LYS A 47 -10.11 -10.16 -6.31
N MET A 48 -9.21 -9.52 -7.03
CA MET A 48 -9.40 -8.14 -7.50
C MET A 48 -10.54 -8.03 -8.51
N SER A 49 -10.71 -9.02 -9.40
CA SER A 49 -11.86 -9.09 -10.31
C SER A 49 -13.18 -9.19 -9.54
N GLN A 50 -13.26 -10.01 -8.51
CA GLN A 50 -14.45 -10.12 -7.66
C GLN A 50 -14.76 -8.83 -6.89
N ASP A 51 -13.74 -8.19 -6.31
CA ASP A 51 -13.90 -6.92 -5.60
C ASP A 51 -14.38 -5.81 -6.56
N LEU A 52 -13.82 -5.77 -7.76
CA LEU A 52 -14.21 -4.82 -8.80
C LEU A 52 -15.65 -5.09 -9.30
N ALA A 53 -16.02 -6.34 -9.51
CA ALA A 53 -17.38 -6.72 -9.91
C ALA A 53 -18.41 -6.35 -8.84
N GLY A 54 -18.03 -6.38 -7.56
CA GLY A 54 -18.86 -5.91 -6.47
C GLY A 54 -19.15 -4.40 -6.49
N VAL A 55 -18.23 -3.61 -7.02
CA VAL A 55 -18.39 -2.14 -7.15
C VAL A 55 -19.00 -1.76 -8.51
N TYR A 56 -18.59 -2.44 -9.56
CA TYR A 56 -18.99 -2.18 -10.95
C TYR A 56 -19.49 -3.46 -11.63
N PRO A 57 -20.65 -3.99 -11.23
CA PRO A 57 -21.17 -5.26 -11.78
C PRO A 57 -21.43 -5.20 -13.29
N GLN A 58 -21.61 -4.02 -13.85
CA GLN A 58 -21.80 -3.82 -15.31
C GLN A 58 -20.54 -4.07 -16.13
N LEU A 59 -19.38 -4.25 -15.51
CA LEU A 59 -18.13 -4.62 -16.18
C LEU A 59 -17.93 -6.12 -16.30
N ALA A 60 -18.63 -6.87 -15.47
CA ALA A 60 -18.53 -8.31 -15.45
C ALA A 60 -19.17 -8.91 -16.74
N ASP A 61 -18.58 -9.97 -17.24
CA ASP A 61 -19.12 -10.76 -18.31
C ASP A 61 -20.33 -11.60 -17.86
N HIS A 62 -20.84 -12.47 -18.75
CA HIS A 62 -21.98 -13.36 -18.46
C HIS A 62 -21.69 -14.40 -17.34
N GLN A 63 -20.42 -14.59 -17.00
CA GLN A 63 -19.97 -15.49 -15.92
C GLN A 63 -19.73 -14.73 -14.61
N GLY A 64 -19.91 -13.41 -14.62
CA GLY A 64 -19.65 -12.54 -13.46
C GLY A 64 -18.17 -12.23 -13.25
N GLU A 65 -17.33 -12.50 -14.24
CA GLU A 65 -15.89 -12.25 -14.19
C GLU A 65 -15.51 -10.99 -14.99
N ILE A 66 -14.49 -10.29 -14.53
CA ILE A 66 -13.88 -9.17 -15.24
C ILE A 66 -12.50 -9.64 -15.72
N PRO A 67 -12.21 -9.57 -17.03
CA PRO A 67 -10.93 -10.00 -17.55
C PRO A 67 -9.80 -9.14 -16.98
N VAL A 68 -8.76 -9.82 -16.51
CA VAL A 68 -7.56 -9.19 -15.92
C VAL A 68 -6.38 -9.42 -16.85
N GLU A 69 -5.80 -8.34 -17.35
CA GLU A 69 -4.66 -8.40 -18.27
C GLU A 69 -3.36 -8.63 -17.51
N TYR A 70 -3.16 -7.90 -16.41
CA TYR A 70 -1.98 -8.01 -15.54
C TYR A 70 -2.40 -8.03 -14.09
N SER A 71 -1.68 -8.83 -13.28
CA SER A 71 -1.82 -8.81 -11.84
C SER A 71 -0.46 -9.01 -11.15
N TRP A 72 -0.24 -8.26 -10.10
CA TRP A 72 1.01 -8.33 -9.32
C TRP A 72 0.76 -7.94 -7.87
N SER A 73 1.71 -8.24 -7.02
CA SER A 73 1.82 -7.73 -5.66
C SER A 73 3.20 -7.11 -5.43
N GLY A 74 3.33 -6.34 -4.38
CA GLY A 74 4.59 -5.77 -3.96
C GLY A 74 4.66 -5.67 -2.45
N LEU A 75 5.87 -5.71 -1.91
CA LEU A 75 6.11 -5.52 -0.49
C LEU A 75 6.18 -4.02 -0.18
N MET A 76 5.48 -3.62 0.88
CA MET A 76 5.52 -2.25 1.39
C MET A 76 6.17 -2.25 2.77
N GLY A 77 7.23 -1.45 2.95
CA GLY A 77 7.85 -1.25 4.25
C GLY A 77 7.05 -0.27 5.10
N TYR A 78 6.76 -0.66 6.33
CA TYR A 78 6.14 0.18 7.34
C TYR A 78 6.97 0.16 8.62
N ALA A 79 7.28 1.34 9.14
CA ALA A 79 7.76 1.47 10.51
C ALA A 79 6.59 1.49 11.50
N ARG A 80 6.85 1.14 12.75
CA ARG A 80 5.84 1.15 13.82
C ARG A 80 5.19 2.53 14.01
N HIS A 81 5.93 3.60 13.81
CA HIS A 81 5.45 4.99 13.91
C HIS A 81 4.85 5.54 12.61
N LEU A 82 4.79 4.74 11.53
CA LEU A 82 4.23 5.09 10.22
C LEU A 82 4.94 6.22 9.48
N MET A 83 6.14 6.60 9.93
CA MET A 83 6.99 7.58 9.27
C MET A 83 8.16 6.89 8.56
N PRO A 84 8.74 7.48 7.50
CA PRO A 84 9.95 6.94 6.89
C PRO A 84 11.10 6.80 7.89
N GLU A 85 11.90 5.77 7.71
CA GLU A 85 13.13 5.51 8.44
C GLU A 85 14.31 5.94 7.57
N ILE A 86 14.93 7.07 7.93
CA ILE A 86 16.04 7.67 7.18
C ILE A 86 17.14 8.02 8.17
N GLY A 87 18.33 7.45 7.96
CA GLY A 87 19.48 7.73 8.83
C GLY A 87 20.56 6.67 8.75
N PRO A 88 21.71 6.88 9.43
CA PRO A 88 22.78 5.91 9.52
C PRO A 88 22.36 4.73 10.41
N LEU A 89 22.70 3.53 9.97
CA LEU A 89 22.58 2.29 10.76
C LEU A 89 23.92 1.91 11.38
N ASP A 90 25.02 2.16 10.65
CA ASP A 90 26.37 1.88 11.05
C ASP A 90 27.34 2.75 10.21
N GLU A 91 28.65 2.69 10.47
CA GLU A 91 29.65 3.39 9.68
C GLU A 91 29.52 3.01 8.18
N GLY A 92 29.28 4.00 7.34
CA GLY A 92 29.10 3.83 5.90
C GLY A 92 27.78 3.15 5.48
N LEU A 93 26.89 2.78 6.42
CA LEU A 93 25.63 2.11 6.12
C LEU A 93 24.43 3.02 6.47
N TRP A 94 23.62 3.29 5.48
CA TRP A 94 22.43 4.15 5.61
C TRP A 94 21.14 3.40 5.33
N ALA A 95 20.10 3.70 6.08
CA ALA A 95 18.74 3.29 5.78
C ALA A 95 17.96 4.43 5.12
N CYS A 96 17.11 4.05 4.16
CA CYS A 96 16.14 4.94 3.55
C CYS A 96 14.94 4.06 3.14
N THR A 97 14.01 3.84 4.05
CA THR A 97 12.96 2.81 3.93
C THR A 97 11.66 3.21 4.63
N SER A 98 10.73 2.27 4.73
CA SER A 98 9.47 2.39 5.47
C SER A 98 8.55 3.51 4.95
N PHE A 99 8.47 3.68 3.63
CA PHE A 99 7.66 4.71 2.99
C PHE A 99 6.15 4.44 2.99
N GLY A 100 5.69 3.32 3.56
CA GLY A 100 4.27 3.05 3.81
C GLY A 100 3.37 3.05 2.57
N GLY A 101 3.86 2.57 1.43
CA GLY A 101 3.13 2.60 0.15
C GLY A 101 3.25 3.92 -0.63
N HIS A 102 3.85 4.96 -0.05
CA HIS A 102 4.03 6.28 -0.68
C HIS A 102 5.43 6.48 -1.29
N GLY A 103 6.18 5.39 -1.54
CA GLY A 103 7.56 5.45 -2.00
C GLY A 103 7.76 6.17 -3.34
N ALA A 104 6.79 6.12 -4.24
CA ALA A 104 6.92 6.75 -5.56
C ALA A 104 7.20 8.26 -5.50
N ASN A 105 6.61 8.96 -4.53
CA ASN A 105 6.79 10.40 -4.33
C ASN A 105 7.76 10.75 -3.19
N THR A 106 7.96 9.87 -2.22
CA THR A 106 8.76 10.16 -1.01
C THR A 106 10.18 9.59 -1.07
N ALA A 107 10.40 8.45 -1.75
CA ALA A 107 11.73 7.85 -1.85
C ALA A 107 12.77 8.75 -2.55
N PRO A 108 12.43 9.52 -3.62
CA PRO A 108 13.39 10.46 -4.20
C PRO A 108 13.86 11.54 -3.22
N ILE A 109 12.97 12.02 -2.35
CA ILE A 109 13.31 12.99 -1.31
C ILE A 109 14.21 12.34 -0.26
N GLY A 110 13.86 11.13 0.18
CA GLY A 110 14.67 10.35 1.13
C GLY A 110 16.07 10.07 0.58
N GLY A 111 16.19 9.62 -0.67
CA GLY A 111 17.47 9.39 -1.33
C GLY A 111 18.31 10.65 -1.43
N ARG A 112 17.71 11.81 -1.72
CA ARG A 112 18.40 13.10 -1.72
C ARG A 112 18.95 13.45 -0.35
N LEU A 113 18.17 13.28 0.73
CA LEU A 113 18.63 13.55 2.10
C LEU A 113 19.84 12.69 2.48
N VAL A 114 19.82 11.40 2.11
CA VAL A 114 20.96 10.48 2.33
C VAL A 114 22.17 10.92 1.52
N ALA A 115 21.99 11.28 0.26
CA ALA A 115 23.09 11.75 -0.59
C ALA A 115 23.73 13.03 -0.04
N GLU A 116 22.91 14.02 0.35
CA GLU A 116 23.38 15.25 0.99
C GLU A 116 24.18 14.97 2.28
N ALA A 117 23.73 13.99 3.07
CA ALA A 117 24.42 13.57 4.31
C ALA A 117 25.78 12.91 4.01
N ILE A 118 25.82 11.98 3.05
CA ILE A 118 27.05 11.28 2.67
C ILE A 118 28.10 12.27 2.10
N CYS A 119 27.66 13.26 1.33
CA CYS A 119 28.53 14.31 0.81
C CYS A 119 28.88 15.40 1.85
N SER A 120 28.38 15.29 3.07
CA SER A 120 28.56 16.29 4.15
C SER A 120 28.03 17.70 3.78
N GLU A 121 27.03 17.75 2.90
CA GLU A 121 26.42 19.01 2.44
C GLU A 121 25.30 19.48 3.40
N SER A 122 24.63 18.53 4.07
CA SER A 122 23.47 18.84 4.89
C SER A 122 23.20 17.75 5.93
N GLU A 123 22.71 18.18 7.09
CA GLU A 123 22.25 17.28 8.15
C GLU A 123 20.72 17.19 8.24
N ARG A 124 20.00 17.54 7.20
CA ARG A 124 18.54 17.55 7.19
C ARG A 124 17.91 16.19 7.49
N TRP A 125 18.62 15.10 7.22
CA TRP A 125 18.20 13.75 7.61
C TRP A 125 17.95 13.62 9.13
N ASN A 126 18.59 14.44 9.96
CA ASN A 126 18.38 14.46 11.41
C ASN A 126 16.93 14.75 11.83
N LEU A 127 16.11 15.32 10.95
CA LEU A 127 14.68 15.50 11.19
C LEU A 127 13.96 14.16 11.45
N PHE A 128 14.51 13.05 10.94
CA PHE A 128 13.96 11.71 11.09
C PHE A 128 14.49 10.99 12.35
N ASN A 129 15.54 11.49 13.00
CA ASN A 129 16.09 10.91 14.23
C ASN A 129 15.08 10.85 15.38
N ALA A 130 14.10 11.74 15.40
CA ALA A 130 13.04 11.73 16.42
C ALA A 130 12.23 10.42 16.41
N TYR A 131 12.19 9.71 15.29
CA TYR A 131 11.46 8.44 15.13
C TYR A 131 12.36 7.23 15.37
N GLY A 132 13.64 7.32 15.05
CA GLY A 132 14.63 6.25 15.18
C GLY A 132 14.28 5.02 14.35
N PHE A 133 14.88 3.89 14.72
CA PHE A 133 14.65 2.58 14.12
C PHE A 133 14.06 1.62 15.15
N PRO A 134 12.75 1.69 15.45
CA PRO A 134 12.15 0.87 16.47
C PRO A 134 12.12 -0.61 16.06
N TRP A 135 12.31 -1.49 17.03
CA TRP A 135 12.12 -2.92 16.80
C TRP A 135 10.70 -3.24 16.31
N ASN A 136 10.60 -3.97 15.21
CA ASN A 136 9.36 -4.26 14.49
C ASN A 136 8.66 -5.58 14.91
N GLY A 137 9.10 -6.20 16.01
CA GLY A 137 8.53 -7.46 16.50
C GLY A 137 9.22 -8.71 15.95
N GLY A 138 10.25 -8.57 15.10
CA GLY A 138 10.97 -9.70 14.52
C GLY A 138 10.03 -10.75 13.92
N PRO A 139 10.23 -12.06 14.18
CA PRO A 139 9.39 -13.13 13.63
C PRO A 139 7.90 -13.05 14.01
N LEU A 140 7.56 -12.37 15.10
CA LEU A 140 6.18 -12.17 15.53
C LEU A 140 5.51 -10.94 14.93
N GLY A 141 6.27 -10.04 14.35
CA GLY A 141 5.78 -8.80 13.75
C GLY A 141 4.67 -9.03 12.71
N PRO A 142 4.84 -9.92 11.72
CA PRO A 142 3.80 -10.20 10.73
C PRO A 142 2.48 -10.66 11.33
N TYR A 143 2.50 -11.49 12.37
CA TYR A 143 1.27 -11.96 13.05
C TYR A 143 0.54 -10.82 13.75
N ALA A 144 1.28 -9.92 14.41
CA ALA A 144 0.69 -8.75 15.03
C ALA A 144 0.05 -7.81 14.00
N VAL A 145 0.75 -7.53 12.90
CA VAL A 145 0.26 -6.68 11.82
C VAL A 145 -0.96 -7.29 11.14
N GLU A 146 -0.92 -8.58 10.81
CA GLU A 146 -2.07 -9.28 10.21
C GLU A 146 -3.30 -9.21 11.13
N SER A 147 -3.11 -9.41 12.44
CA SER A 147 -4.21 -9.31 13.41
C SER A 147 -4.85 -7.92 13.41
N VAL A 148 -4.06 -6.86 13.27
CA VAL A 148 -4.56 -5.48 13.16
C VAL A 148 -5.35 -5.31 11.85
N TYR A 149 -4.85 -5.80 10.71
CA TYR A 149 -5.57 -5.73 9.44
C TYR A 149 -6.89 -6.48 9.47
N ARG A 150 -6.91 -7.70 10.02
CA ARG A 150 -8.15 -8.47 10.19
C ARG A 150 -9.19 -7.74 11.03
N LYS A 151 -8.75 -7.13 12.14
CA LYS A 151 -9.63 -6.29 12.97
C LYS A 151 -10.19 -5.09 12.20
N MET A 152 -9.35 -4.43 11.40
CA MET A 152 -9.79 -3.31 10.55
C MET A 152 -10.83 -3.77 9.51
N GLN A 153 -10.58 -4.87 8.80
CA GLN A 153 -11.48 -5.44 7.81
C GLN A 153 -12.84 -5.81 8.41
N LEU A 154 -12.85 -6.45 9.59
CA LEU A 154 -14.09 -6.76 10.30
C LEU A 154 -14.85 -5.49 10.71
N GLY A 155 -14.13 -4.46 11.14
CA GLY A 155 -14.72 -3.16 11.45
C GLY A 155 -15.35 -2.48 10.23
N ASP A 156 -14.72 -2.59 9.06
CA ASP A 156 -15.24 -2.06 7.81
C ASP A 156 -16.49 -2.82 7.35
N GLN A 157 -16.49 -4.15 7.44
CA GLN A 157 -17.66 -4.99 7.13
C GLN A 157 -18.84 -4.67 8.04
N TRP A 158 -18.58 -4.47 9.34
CA TRP A 158 -19.61 -4.09 10.30
C TRP A 158 -20.22 -2.71 10.00
N ARG A 159 -19.40 -1.73 9.63
CA ARG A 159 -19.88 -0.41 9.20
C ARG A 159 -20.74 -0.49 7.94
N ALA A 160 -20.26 -1.23 6.93
CA ALA A 160 -21.00 -1.46 5.70
C ALA A 160 -22.34 -2.19 5.92
N PHE A 161 -22.39 -3.10 6.88
CA PHE A 161 -23.65 -3.77 7.27
C PHE A 161 -24.62 -2.77 7.90
N ARG A 162 -24.15 -1.97 8.87
CA ARG A 162 -25.00 -0.98 9.56
C ARG A 162 -25.52 0.14 8.67
N SER A 163 -24.80 0.50 7.62
CA SER A 163 -25.24 1.56 6.69
C SER A 163 -26.33 1.12 5.73
N ARG A 164 -26.72 -0.16 5.73
CA ARG A 164 -27.81 -0.70 4.93
C ARG A 164 -29.18 -0.62 5.63
N PHE A 165 -29.19 -0.24 6.88
CA PHE A 165 -30.36 -0.02 7.73
C PHE A 165 -30.40 1.40 8.26
#